data_32e64a5fba9ecabeeceac7b392a9ec88
#
_entry.id   32e64a5fba9ecabeeceac7b392a9ec88
#
_cell.length_a   1.000
_cell.length_b   1.000
_cell.length_c   1.000
_cell.angle_alpha   90.00
_cell.angle_beta   90.00
_cell.angle_gamma   90.00
#
_symmetry.space_group_name_H-M   'P 1'
#
loop_
_entity.id
_entity.type
_entity.pdbx_description
1 polymer ?
#
loop_
_entity_poly.entity_id
_entity_poly.type
_entity_poly.pdbx_seq_one_letter_code
_entity_poly.pdbx_strand_id
1 'polypeptide(L)'
;GFTALGNASHGIAISASNNVIGGSSAYGNVVSANAGHGIAILGGNSNTVAGNIVGLDASGSVKRGNTNDGVSIRTGSHDNLIGGSTPEARNILSGNERGVLIIDASIDNIVAGNYIGLDITGELALGNNLAGIEISGSTNNTIGGPTTAWRNVISGNTNYGVKIVSGADG
;
A
#
# COMPACT_ATOMS: atom_id res chain seq x y z
N GLY A 1 -20.82 -11.36 -14.53
CA GLY A 1 -20.34 -10.39 -13.57
C GLY A 1 -19.89 -11.12 -12.32
N PHE A 2 -18.61 -11.05 -12.02
CA PHE A 2 -18.11 -11.65 -10.78
C PHE A 2 -18.44 -10.72 -9.62
N THR A 3 -19.20 -11.22 -8.64
CA THR A 3 -19.43 -10.52 -7.38
C THR A 3 -18.12 -10.44 -6.62
N ALA A 4 -17.72 -9.25 -6.17
CA ALA A 4 -16.56 -9.12 -5.30
C ALA A 4 -16.89 -9.75 -3.93
N LEU A 5 -16.07 -10.70 -3.49
CA LEU A 5 -16.23 -11.41 -2.22
C LEU A 5 -15.13 -10.92 -1.27
N GLY A 6 -15.42 -9.88 -0.52
CA GLY A 6 -14.50 -9.31 0.47
C GLY A 6 -14.71 -9.86 1.87
N ASN A 7 -13.70 -9.75 2.71
CA ASN A 7 -13.80 -10.02 4.13
C ASN A 7 -14.53 -8.86 4.84
N ALA A 8 -15.20 -9.16 5.97
CA ALA A 8 -15.89 -8.15 6.78
C ALA A 8 -14.96 -7.17 7.54
N SER A 9 -13.65 -7.36 7.45
CA SER A 9 -12.62 -6.51 8.04
C SER A 9 -11.46 -6.32 7.06
N HIS A 10 -10.22 -6.44 7.51
CA HIS A 10 -9.03 -6.36 6.68
C HIS A 10 -8.83 -7.62 5.82
N GLY A 11 -8.20 -7.46 4.66
CA GLY A 11 -7.77 -8.60 3.86
C GLY A 11 -6.66 -9.38 4.58
N ILE A 12 -5.63 -8.67 5.04
CA ILE A 12 -4.51 -9.21 5.83
C ILE A 12 -4.27 -8.27 7.00
N ALA A 13 -4.16 -8.80 8.22
CA ALA A 13 -3.79 -8.07 9.43
C ALA A 13 -2.51 -8.65 10.03
N ILE A 14 -1.54 -7.80 10.36
CA ILE A 14 -0.21 -8.17 10.81
C ILE A 14 0.06 -7.42 12.12
N SER A 15 0.15 -8.12 13.23
CA SER A 15 0.57 -7.60 14.52
C SER A 15 1.88 -8.21 15.03
N ALA A 16 2.59 -8.91 14.14
CA ALA A 16 3.87 -9.55 14.40
C ALA A 16 4.96 -8.98 13.49
N SER A 17 6.22 -9.26 13.79
CA SER A 17 7.37 -8.72 13.09
C SER A 17 8.07 -9.77 12.22
N ASN A 18 8.90 -9.30 11.26
CA ASN A 18 9.74 -10.14 10.39
C ASN A 18 8.96 -11.09 9.47
N ASN A 19 7.78 -10.66 8.98
CA ASN A 19 6.98 -11.44 8.05
C ASN A 19 7.14 -10.92 6.62
N VAL A 20 6.94 -11.79 5.65
CA VAL A 20 6.88 -11.47 4.23
C VAL A 20 5.48 -11.75 3.71
N ILE A 21 4.85 -10.72 3.13
CA ILE A 21 3.53 -10.79 2.50
C ILE A 21 3.71 -10.66 0.99
N GLY A 22 3.51 -11.74 0.26
CA GLY A 22 3.78 -11.85 -1.15
C GLY A 22 5.22 -12.31 -1.41
N GLY A 23 6.11 -11.39 -1.74
CA GLY A 23 7.54 -11.64 -2.01
C GLY A 23 7.95 -11.35 -3.43
N SER A 24 7.21 -11.82 -4.43
CA SER A 24 7.40 -11.45 -5.84
C SER A 24 6.06 -11.44 -6.58
N SER A 25 5.98 -10.72 -7.70
CA SER A 25 4.76 -10.62 -8.52
C SER A 25 4.26 -11.99 -9.05
N ALA A 26 5.15 -12.99 -9.15
CA ALA A 26 4.76 -14.35 -9.54
C ALA A 26 4.05 -15.12 -8.42
N TYR A 27 4.23 -14.70 -7.16
CA TYR A 27 3.68 -15.37 -5.96
C TYR A 27 2.93 -14.41 -5.04
N GLY A 28 2.64 -13.22 -5.54
CA GLY A 28 1.95 -12.16 -4.80
C GLY A 28 0.47 -12.47 -4.56
N ASN A 29 -0.09 -11.80 -3.57
CA ASN A 29 -1.49 -11.93 -3.23
C ASN A 29 -2.34 -10.92 -4.02
N VAL A 30 -3.59 -11.30 -4.29
CA VAL A 30 -4.64 -10.36 -4.70
C VAL A 30 -5.52 -10.07 -3.48
N VAL A 31 -5.51 -8.83 -3.03
CA VAL A 31 -6.17 -8.40 -1.78
C VAL A 31 -7.15 -7.28 -2.11
N SER A 32 -8.43 -7.62 -2.25
CA SER A 32 -9.41 -6.67 -2.79
C SER A 32 -10.81 -6.84 -2.20
N ALA A 33 -11.62 -5.80 -2.35
CA ALA A 33 -13.04 -5.74 -1.95
C ALA A 33 -13.32 -5.94 -0.44
N ASN A 34 -12.31 -5.80 0.43
CA ASN A 34 -12.50 -5.97 1.87
C ASN A 34 -13.17 -4.72 2.48
N ALA A 35 -13.97 -4.92 3.54
CA ALA A 35 -14.65 -3.85 4.25
C ALA A 35 -13.70 -2.99 5.12
N GLY A 36 -12.47 -3.39 5.31
CA GLY A 36 -11.40 -2.64 5.98
C GLY A 36 -10.27 -2.26 5.03
N HIS A 37 -9.03 -2.26 5.56
CA HIS A 37 -7.83 -2.10 4.76
C HIS A 37 -7.52 -3.37 3.95
N GLY A 38 -6.81 -3.23 2.83
CA GLY A 38 -6.27 -4.39 2.14
C GLY A 38 -5.28 -5.13 3.04
N ILE A 39 -4.22 -4.46 3.44
CA ILE A 39 -3.18 -4.96 4.34
C ILE A 39 -3.00 -3.96 5.48
N ALA A 40 -3.17 -4.40 6.73
CA ALA A 40 -2.98 -3.59 7.93
C ALA A 40 -1.80 -4.10 8.75
N ILE A 41 -0.79 -3.24 9.00
CA ILE A 41 0.32 -3.50 9.92
C ILE A 41 0.02 -2.73 11.21
N LEU A 42 -0.19 -3.47 12.30
CA LEU A 42 -0.73 -3.00 13.58
C LEU A 42 0.27 -3.27 14.69
N GLY A 43 1.31 -2.44 14.83
CA GLY A 43 2.41 -2.62 15.78
C GLY A 43 3.48 -3.66 15.34
N GLY A 44 3.39 -4.15 14.10
CA GLY A 44 4.38 -5.07 13.53
C GLY A 44 5.57 -4.36 12.90
N ASN A 45 6.78 -4.89 13.09
CA ASN A 45 8.02 -4.26 12.64
C ASN A 45 8.80 -5.15 11.68
N SER A 46 9.64 -4.56 10.85
CA SER A 46 10.52 -5.29 9.91
C SER A 46 9.75 -6.26 8.99
N ASN A 47 8.51 -5.95 8.64
CA ASN A 47 7.75 -6.76 7.69
C ASN A 47 8.01 -6.25 6.26
N THR A 48 7.93 -7.16 5.30
CA THR A 48 8.02 -6.85 3.88
C THR A 48 6.69 -7.15 3.20
N VAL A 49 6.13 -6.16 2.51
CA VAL A 49 4.93 -6.30 1.68
C VAL A 49 5.35 -6.06 0.23
N ALA A 50 5.45 -7.10 -0.57
CA ALA A 50 6.01 -7.03 -1.92
C ALA A 50 5.27 -7.90 -2.93
N GLY A 51 5.17 -7.43 -4.18
CA GLY A 51 4.61 -8.18 -5.30
C GLY A 51 3.10 -8.40 -5.27
N ASN A 52 2.34 -7.66 -4.45
CA ASN A 52 0.90 -7.86 -4.29
C ASN A 52 0.08 -6.93 -5.20
N ILE A 53 -1.12 -7.36 -5.56
CA ILE A 53 -2.16 -6.53 -6.17
C ILE A 53 -3.19 -6.21 -5.08
N VAL A 54 -3.34 -4.92 -4.74
CA VAL A 54 -4.20 -4.48 -3.64
C VAL A 54 -5.22 -3.46 -4.14
N GLY A 55 -6.49 -3.84 -4.14
CA GLY A 55 -7.62 -3.01 -4.56
C GLY A 55 -8.01 -3.13 -6.03
N LEU A 56 -7.36 -4.04 -6.77
CA LEU A 56 -7.77 -4.42 -8.12
C LEU A 56 -8.15 -5.90 -8.18
N ASP A 57 -8.70 -6.33 -9.31
CA ASP A 57 -8.93 -7.74 -9.59
C ASP A 57 -7.61 -8.49 -9.91
N ALA A 58 -7.68 -9.79 -10.09
CA ALA A 58 -6.51 -10.62 -10.38
C ALA A 58 -5.82 -10.30 -11.73
N SER A 59 -6.50 -9.62 -12.64
CA SER A 59 -5.88 -9.13 -13.87
C SER A 59 -5.07 -7.85 -13.67
N GLY A 60 -5.25 -7.17 -12.50
CA GLY A 60 -4.65 -5.88 -12.20
C GLY A 60 -5.18 -4.72 -13.06
N SER A 61 -6.34 -4.88 -13.69
CA SER A 61 -6.90 -3.91 -14.64
C SER A 61 -8.30 -3.40 -14.30
N VAL A 62 -8.97 -3.98 -13.29
CA VAL A 62 -10.32 -3.57 -12.87
C VAL A 62 -10.35 -3.24 -11.39
N LYS A 63 -10.87 -2.06 -11.03
CA LYS A 63 -11.04 -1.66 -9.63
C LYS A 63 -11.92 -2.63 -8.84
N ARG A 64 -11.41 -3.10 -7.72
CA ARG A 64 -12.05 -3.89 -6.67
C ARG A 64 -11.56 -3.40 -5.31
N GLY A 65 -11.68 -2.09 -5.09
CA GLY A 65 -11.10 -1.39 -3.94
C GLY A 65 -11.47 -1.99 -2.59
N ASN A 66 -10.53 -1.93 -1.66
CA ASN A 66 -10.85 -2.08 -0.26
C ASN A 66 -11.51 -0.79 0.24
N THR A 67 -12.41 -0.87 1.22
CA THR A 67 -13.18 0.30 1.68
C THR A 67 -12.24 1.38 2.26
N ASN A 68 -11.17 0.95 2.93
CA ASN A 68 -10.14 1.84 3.48
C ASN A 68 -8.88 1.78 2.60
N ASP A 69 -7.71 1.92 3.22
CA ASP A 69 -6.43 2.02 2.52
C ASP A 69 -5.95 0.69 1.93
N GLY A 70 -5.17 0.76 0.88
CA GLY A 70 -4.49 -0.43 0.32
C GLY A 70 -3.56 -1.05 1.35
N VAL A 71 -2.57 -0.29 1.82
CA VAL A 71 -1.68 -0.66 2.93
C VAL A 71 -1.79 0.41 4.02
N SER A 72 -2.05 -0.01 5.26
CA SER A 72 -2.07 0.88 6.43
C SER A 72 -1.01 0.45 7.43
N ILE A 73 -0.13 1.38 7.83
CA ILE A 73 0.95 1.19 8.81
C ILE A 73 0.64 2.08 10.00
N ARG A 74 0.44 1.50 11.18
CA ARG A 74 -0.02 2.23 12.36
C ARG A 74 0.42 1.60 13.68
N THR A 75 0.07 2.25 14.79
CA THR A 75 0.35 1.75 16.14
C THR A 75 1.86 1.64 16.41
N GLY A 76 2.63 2.68 16.01
CA GLY A 76 4.07 2.73 16.21
C GLY A 76 4.88 1.70 15.40
N SER A 77 4.31 1.17 14.32
CA SER A 77 5.01 0.19 13.45
C SER A 77 6.23 0.82 12.79
N HIS A 78 7.35 0.09 12.77
CA HIS A 78 8.61 0.63 12.24
C HIS A 78 9.40 -0.36 11.38
N ASP A 79 10.35 0.17 10.60
CA ASP A 79 11.26 -0.61 9.74
C ASP A 79 10.55 -1.52 8.72
N ASN A 80 9.30 -1.23 8.35
CA ASN A 80 8.60 -2.03 7.36
C ASN A 80 8.94 -1.55 5.94
N LEU A 81 9.03 -2.48 5.00
CA LEU A 81 9.26 -2.22 3.58
C LEU A 81 7.99 -2.54 2.77
N ILE A 82 7.48 -1.55 2.06
CA ILE A 82 6.36 -1.69 1.12
C ILE A 82 6.91 -1.58 -0.30
N GLY A 83 7.01 -2.71 -1.00
CA GLY A 83 7.62 -2.82 -2.31
C GLY A 83 9.05 -3.33 -2.25
N GLY A 84 9.94 -2.67 -2.99
CA GLY A 84 11.36 -3.03 -3.06
C GLY A 84 12.07 -2.46 -4.28
N SER A 85 13.28 -2.94 -4.52
CA SER A 85 14.17 -2.44 -5.59
C SER A 85 14.14 -3.27 -6.87
N THR A 86 13.25 -4.24 -6.98
CA THR A 86 13.11 -5.05 -8.19
C THR A 86 11.71 -4.96 -8.77
N PRO A 87 11.52 -5.15 -10.09
CA PRO A 87 10.17 -5.16 -10.69
C PRO A 87 9.24 -6.20 -10.05
N GLU A 88 9.77 -7.33 -9.61
CA GLU A 88 9.00 -8.43 -9.00
C GLU A 88 8.50 -8.07 -7.59
N ALA A 89 9.21 -7.18 -6.89
CA ALA A 89 8.81 -6.70 -5.55
C ALA A 89 7.72 -5.61 -5.62
N ARG A 90 7.40 -5.11 -6.81
CA ARG A 90 6.41 -4.05 -7.03
C ARG A 90 5.03 -4.45 -6.54
N ASN A 91 4.44 -3.67 -5.64
CA ASN A 91 3.00 -3.77 -5.41
C ASN A 91 2.24 -2.84 -6.36
N ILE A 92 1.00 -3.24 -6.70
CA ILE A 92 0.01 -2.41 -7.37
C ILE A 92 -1.01 -2.00 -6.31
N LEU A 93 -1.03 -0.71 -5.95
CA LEU A 93 -1.85 -0.18 -4.85
C LEU A 93 -2.85 0.83 -5.41
N SER A 94 -4.03 0.36 -5.81
CA SER A 94 -4.95 1.15 -6.62
C SER A 94 -6.42 0.84 -6.30
N GLY A 95 -7.29 1.83 -6.52
CA GLY A 95 -8.73 1.68 -6.32
C GLY A 95 -9.21 1.74 -4.87
N ASN A 96 -8.33 1.94 -3.89
CA ASN A 96 -8.65 1.99 -2.47
C ASN A 96 -8.99 3.44 -2.02
N GLU A 97 -9.18 3.68 -0.73
CA GLU A 97 -9.28 5.06 -0.21
C GLU A 97 -7.94 5.78 -0.38
N ARG A 98 -6.84 5.23 0.13
CA ARG A 98 -5.45 5.62 -0.15
C ARG A 98 -4.66 4.39 -0.60
N GLY A 99 -3.60 4.60 -1.36
CA GLY A 99 -2.68 3.51 -1.70
C GLY A 99 -1.92 3.03 -0.46
N VAL A 100 -1.24 3.96 0.22
CA VAL A 100 -0.53 3.72 1.49
C VAL A 100 -0.90 4.81 2.50
N LEU A 101 -1.17 4.40 3.74
CA LEU A 101 -1.31 5.29 4.89
C LEU A 101 -0.30 4.92 5.98
N ILE A 102 0.46 5.90 6.49
CA ILE A 102 1.38 5.76 7.63
C ILE A 102 0.96 6.75 8.70
N ILE A 103 0.53 6.26 9.88
CA ILE A 103 0.01 7.08 10.99
C ILE A 103 0.43 6.52 12.36
N ASP A 104 -0.04 7.16 13.42
CA ASP A 104 0.09 6.72 14.82
C ASP A 104 1.55 6.54 15.23
N ALA A 105 2.39 7.57 15.03
CA ALA A 105 3.79 7.60 15.37
C ALA A 105 4.63 6.44 14.76
N SER A 106 4.22 5.94 13.60
CA SER A 106 4.96 4.91 12.86
C SER A 106 6.18 5.54 12.17
N ILE A 107 7.36 4.94 12.34
CA ILE A 107 8.64 5.55 11.96
C ILE A 107 9.50 4.61 11.10
N ASP A 108 10.47 5.18 10.40
CA ASP A 108 11.53 4.44 9.68
C ASP A 108 10.99 3.41 8.66
N ASN A 109 9.74 3.58 8.16
CA ASN A 109 9.19 2.72 7.13
C ASN A 109 9.59 3.21 5.74
N ILE A 110 9.69 2.28 4.79
CA ILE A 110 10.09 2.57 3.41
C ILE A 110 8.96 2.16 2.45
N VAL A 111 8.55 3.08 1.59
CA VAL A 111 7.60 2.83 0.49
C VAL A 111 8.33 3.04 -0.82
N ALA A 112 8.66 1.97 -1.55
CA ALA A 112 9.51 2.06 -2.73
C ALA A 112 9.17 1.04 -3.83
N GLY A 113 9.36 1.43 -5.08
CA GLY A 113 9.24 0.55 -6.25
C GLY A 113 7.80 0.22 -6.66
N ASN A 114 6.77 0.86 -6.07
CA ASN A 114 5.37 0.52 -6.29
C ASN A 114 4.73 1.32 -7.46
N TYR A 115 3.66 0.77 -8.02
CA TYR A 115 2.66 1.50 -8.80
C TYR A 115 1.48 1.85 -7.91
N ILE A 116 1.14 3.15 -7.82
CA ILE A 116 0.14 3.66 -6.89
C ILE A 116 -0.86 4.55 -7.64
N GLY A 117 -2.09 4.03 -7.80
CA GLY A 117 -3.14 4.67 -8.56
C GLY A 117 -3.15 4.29 -10.05
N LEU A 118 -2.39 3.28 -10.43
CA LEU A 118 -2.26 2.78 -11.80
C LEU A 118 -2.65 1.30 -11.88
N ASP A 119 -2.89 0.82 -13.10
CA ASP A 119 -3.03 -0.59 -13.40
C ASP A 119 -1.68 -1.34 -13.32
N ILE A 120 -1.71 -2.64 -13.56
CA ILE A 120 -0.51 -3.49 -13.53
C ILE A 120 0.53 -3.11 -14.60
N THR A 121 0.11 -2.49 -15.71
CA THR A 121 1.03 -2.02 -16.78
C THR A 121 1.69 -0.69 -16.45
N GLY A 122 1.09 0.09 -15.54
CA GLY A 122 1.50 1.45 -15.22
C GLY A 122 1.02 2.51 -16.22
N GLU A 123 0.12 2.17 -17.14
CA GLU A 123 -0.35 3.04 -18.22
C GLU A 123 -1.76 3.57 -17.99
N LEU A 124 -2.63 2.82 -17.30
CA LEU A 124 -4.01 3.21 -17.05
C LEU A 124 -4.19 3.73 -15.63
N ALA A 125 -4.88 4.87 -15.50
CA ALA A 125 -5.23 5.43 -14.21
C ALA A 125 -6.37 4.63 -13.56
N LEU A 126 -6.07 3.98 -12.43
CA LEU A 126 -7.01 3.29 -11.55
C LEU A 126 -6.91 3.84 -10.12
N GLY A 127 -6.89 5.17 -10.01
CA GLY A 127 -6.57 5.93 -8.83
C GLY A 127 -7.29 5.54 -7.55
N ASN A 128 -6.62 5.82 -6.44
CA ASN A 128 -7.20 5.80 -5.11
C ASN A 128 -8.08 7.04 -4.90
N ASN A 129 -9.09 6.94 -4.03
CA ASN A 129 -10.13 7.96 -3.87
C ASN A 129 -9.65 9.24 -3.15
N LEU A 130 -8.54 9.18 -2.41
CA LEU A 130 -7.93 10.32 -1.73
C LEU A 130 -6.49 10.53 -2.20
N ALA A 131 -5.52 9.86 -1.62
CA ALA A 131 -4.11 10.04 -1.89
C ALA A 131 -3.43 8.76 -2.35
N GLY A 132 -2.35 8.89 -3.11
CA GLY A 132 -1.48 7.75 -3.38
C GLY A 132 -0.78 7.31 -2.09
N ILE A 133 -0.07 8.22 -1.42
CA ILE A 133 0.56 7.99 -0.12
C ILE A 133 0.16 9.13 0.82
N GLU A 134 -0.24 8.82 2.05
CA GLU A 134 -0.41 9.79 3.12
C GLU A 134 0.43 9.39 4.34
N ILE A 135 1.20 10.35 4.88
CA ILE A 135 1.94 10.23 6.15
C ILE A 135 1.38 11.29 7.09
N SER A 136 0.89 10.88 8.26
CA SER A 136 0.32 11.78 9.26
C SER A 136 0.82 11.44 10.66
N GLY A 137 1.35 12.44 11.39
CA GLY A 137 1.86 12.25 12.75
C GLY A 137 2.95 11.19 12.89
N SER A 138 3.75 11.01 11.85
CA SER A 138 4.75 9.94 11.72
C SER A 138 6.01 10.52 11.09
N THR A 139 7.19 10.08 11.54
CA THR A 139 8.47 10.68 11.17
C THR A 139 9.46 9.67 10.58
N ASN A 140 10.54 10.17 9.97
CA ASN A 140 11.64 9.37 9.39
C ASN A 140 11.23 8.35 8.32
N ASN A 141 9.99 8.40 7.81
CA ASN A 141 9.56 7.48 6.76
C ASN A 141 10.13 7.91 5.40
N THR A 142 10.53 6.94 4.58
CA THR A 142 11.12 7.18 3.27
C THR A 142 10.16 6.81 2.15
N ILE A 143 9.95 7.72 1.19
CA ILE A 143 9.21 7.45 -0.05
C ILE A 143 10.20 7.46 -1.21
N GLY A 144 10.41 6.32 -1.85
CA GLY A 144 11.44 6.11 -2.85
C GLY A 144 12.72 5.53 -2.27
N GLY A 145 13.87 5.86 -2.88
CA GLY A 145 15.16 5.35 -2.42
C GLY A 145 16.31 5.81 -3.30
N PRO A 146 17.52 5.27 -3.08
CA PRO A 146 18.75 5.84 -3.60
C PRO A 146 19.00 5.61 -5.10
N THR A 147 18.25 4.73 -5.75
CA THR A 147 18.42 4.41 -7.17
C THR A 147 17.09 4.42 -7.91
N THR A 148 17.14 4.41 -9.25
CA THR A 148 15.94 4.35 -10.09
C THR A 148 15.08 3.12 -9.84
N ALA A 149 15.67 2.03 -9.36
CA ALA A 149 14.97 0.79 -9.03
C ALA A 149 13.99 0.94 -7.84
N TRP A 150 14.23 1.92 -6.96
CA TRP A 150 13.37 2.22 -5.81
C TRP A 150 12.25 3.22 -6.13
N ARG A 151 12.15 3.65 -7.39
CA ARG A 151 11.16 4.66 -7.79
C ARG A 151 9.73 4.12 -7.67
N ASN A 152 8.88 4.84 -6.92
CA ASN A 152 7.44 4.67 -7.06
C ASN A 152 6.95 5.42 -8.30
N VAL A 153 5.93 4.89 -8.96
CA VAL A 153 5.14 5.62 -9.96
C VAL A 153 3.78 5.90 -9.31
N ILE A 154 3.53 7.18 -9.02
CA ILE A 154 2.33 7.62 -8.28
C ILE A 154 1.54 8.55 -9.19
N SER A 155 0.39 8.10 -9.68
CA SER A 155 -0.42 8.85 -10.63
C SER A 155 -1.89 8.45 -10.58
N GLY A 156 -2.77 9.29 -11.14
CA GLY A 156 -4.19 9.00 -11.26
C GLY A 156 -5.00 9.06 -9.96
N ASN A 157 -4.39 9.36 -8.81
CA ASN A 157 -5.09 9.48 -7.53
C ASN A 157 -5.92 10.77 -7.48
N THR A 158 -7.07 10.75 -6.78
CA THR A 158 -8.07 11.84 -6.89
C THR A 158 -7.57 13.17 -6.34
N ASN A 159 -6.92 13.18 -5.17
CA ASN A 159 -6.53 14.44 -4.53
C ASN A 159 -5.01 14.69 -4.57
N TYR A 160 -4.22 13.76 -4.01
CA TYR A 160 -2.78 13.93 -3.87
C TYR A 160 -2.02 12.70 -4.37
N GLY A 161 -0.88 12.92 -5.01
CA GLY A 161 0.10 11.84 -5.20
C GLY A 161 0.70 11.44 -3.85
N VAL A 162 1.31 12.40 -3.16
CA VAL A 162 1.85 12.25 -1.81
C VAL A 162 1.35 13.40 -0.94
N LYS A 163 0.91 13.08 0.28
CA LYS A 163 0.50 14.05 1.30
C LYS A 163 1.24 13.74 2.60
N ILE A 164 1.93 14.73 3.15
CA ILE A 164 2.63 14.62 4.44
C ILE A 164 2.10 15.74 5.33
N VAL A 165 1.58 15.36 6.50
CA VAL A 165 1.02 16.31 7.46
C VAL A 165 1.54 16.00 8.86
N SER A 166 1.75 17.05 9.66
CA SER A 166 1.95 16.88 11.11
C SER A 166 0.72 16.23 11.70
N GLY A 167 0.88 15.38 12.71
CA GLY A 167 -0.25 14.92 13.51
C GLY A 167 -0.95 16.14 14.14
N ALA A 168 -2.25 16.06 14.35
CA ALA A 168 -2.89 17.00 15.23
C ALA A 168 -2.27 16.80 16.62
N ASP A 169 -1.52 17.82 17.06
CA ASP A 169 -1.10 17.92 18.46
C ASP A 169 -2.42 18.10 19.26
N GLY A 170 -2.85 17.03 19.92
CA GLY A 170 -4.00 17.04 20.83
C GLY A 170 -3.64 17.54 22.20
#